data_0b1af3537fa3d61bde01f42eac34c210
#
_entry.id   0b1af3537fa3d61bde01f42eac34c210
#
_cell.length_a   1.000
_cell.length_b   1.000
_cell.length_c   1.000
_cell.angle_alpha   90.00
_cell.angle_beta   90.00
_cell.angle_gamma   90.00
#
_symmetry.space_group_name_H-M   'P 1'
#
loop_
_entity.id
_entity.type
_entity.pdbx_description
1 polymer ?
#
loop_
_entity_poly.entity_id
_entity_poly.type
_entity_poly.pdbx_seq_one_letter_code
_entity_poly.pdbx_strand_id
1 'polypeptide(L)'
;MSTGIWSAASGAVAQGFSLDVAANNIANATTPGFRSDKAVFRQELAKAVQRGETPSLRYALVRNAVVDFRAGDLTPTGRPLDVALRTDDTFFVVRTRDGERYTRAGGVQISSDGSLTMADGTPYLGPDRKIMKAPMEAGTVAFSKDGRLIVDGV
;
A
#
# COMPACT_ATOMS: atom_id res chain seq x y z
N MET A 1 -38.95 18.30 -10.75
CA MET A 1 -38.52 18.11 -9.33
C MET A 1 -37.60 16.88 -9.12
N SER A 2 -37.53 15.92 -10.03
CA SER A 2 -36.72 14.68 -9.86
C SER A 2 -35.21 14.84 -10.03
N THR A 3 -34.76 15.82 -10.80
CA THR A 3 -33.34 16.00 -11.14
C THR A 3 -32.44 16.39 -9.96
N GLY A 4 -32.97 17.24 -9.04
CA GLY A 4 -32.22 17.63 -7.84
C GLY A 4 -32.01 16.47 -6.86
N ILE A 5 -32.96 15.56 -6.77
CA ILE A 5 -32.86 14.38 -5.89
C ILE A 5 -31.74 13.44 -6.36
N TRP A 6 -31.63 13.20 -7.66
CA TRP A 6 -30.58 12.37 -8.23
C TRP A 6 -29.17 12.99 -8.07
N SER A 7 -29.05 14.31 -8.23
CA SER A 7 -27.79 15.01 -7.97
C SER A 7 -27.40 14.93 -6.48
N ALA A 8 -28.36 15.13 -5.58
CA ALA A 8 -28.13 15.01 -4.15
C ALA A 8 -27.76 13.56 -3.75
N ALA A 9 -28.48 12.57 -4.29
CA ALA A 9 -28.18 11.16 -4.05
C ALA A 9 -26.78 10.76 -4.54
N SER A 10 -26.38 11.20 -5.74
CA SER A 10 -25.03 10.93 -6.25
C SER A 10 -23.94 11.58 -5.40
N GLY A 11 -24.20 12.80 -4.89
CA GLY A 11 -23.30 13.48 -3.95
C GLY A 11 -23.18 12.73 -2.63
N ALA A 12 -24.29 12.22 -2.08
CA ALA A 12 -24.28 11.42 -0.86
C ALA A 12 -23.48 10.10 -1.03
N VAL A 13 -23.66 9.40 -2.14
CA VAL A 13 -22.87 8.19 -2.45
C VAL A 13 -21.38 8.52 -2.60
N ALA A 14 -21.05 9.62 -3.28
CA ALA A 14 -19.66 10.06 -3.42
C ALA A 14 -19.02 10.39 -2.05
N GLN A 15 -19.78 11.02 -1.17
CA GLN A 15 -19.30 11.34 0.18
C GLN A 15 -19.15 10.07 1.04
N GLY A 16 -20.08 9.10 0.93
CA GLY A 16 -19.96 7.79 1.57
C GLY A 16 -18.68 7.09 1.18
N PHE A 17 -18.37 7.01 -0.12
CA PHE A 17 -17.12 6.43 -0.61
C PHE A 17 -15.87 7.15 -0.07
N SER A 18 -15.91 8.49 0.02
CA SER A 18 -14.81 9.26 0.61
C SER A 18 -14.59 8.92 2.09
N LEU A 19 -15.67 8.70 2.83
CA LEU A 19 -15.61 8.25 4.23
C LEU A 19 -15.04 6.84 4.35
N ASP A 20 -15.43 5.92 3.47
CA ASP A 20 -14.90 4.54 3.46
C ASP A 20 -13.38 4.53 3.21
N VAL A 21 -12.91 5.33 2.24
CA VAL A 21 -11.48 5.49 1.96
C VAL A 21 -10.75 6.09 3.17
N ALA A 22 -11.31 7.12 3.79
CA ALA A 22 -10.71 7.73 4.98
C ALA A 22 -10.67 6.76 6.17
N ALA A 23 -11.73 6.00 6.40
CA ALA A 23 -11.80 4.98 7.44
C ALA A 23 -10.75 3.88 7.23
N ASN A 24 -10.60 3.40 6.00
CA ASN A 24 -9.55 2.43 5.64
C ASN A 24 -8.14 2.99 5.90
N ASN A 25 -7.87 4.23 5.49
CA ASN A 25 -6.59 4.88 5.73
C ASN A 25 -6.29 5.03 7.23
N ILE A 26 -7.27 5.42 8.03
CA ILE A 26 -7.13 5.56 9.49
C ILE A 26 -6.88 4.20 10.14
N ALA A 27 -7.64 3.17 9.77
CA ALA A 27 -7.48 1.83 10.31
C ALA A 27 -6.08 1.26 10.05
N ASN A 28 -5.43 1.66 8.95
CA ASN A 28 -4.11 1.19 8.56
C ASN A 28 -2.99 2.23 8.78
N ALA A 29 -3.26 3.35 9.44
CA ALA A 29 -2.27 4.42 9.63
C ALA A 29 -1.01 3.96 10.37
N THR A 30 -1.12 2.95 11.24
CA THR A 30 0.00 2.36 11.97
C THR A 30 0.56 1.09 11.34
N THR A 31 0.00 0.64 10.21
CA THR A 31 0.46 -0.56 9.51
C THR A 31 1.74 -0.26 8.74
N PRO A 32 2.88 -0.93 9.04
CA PRO A 32 4.12 -0.70 8.30
C PRO A 32 3.98 -1.00 6.82
N GLY A 33 4.43 -0.07 5.97
CA GLY A 33 4.37 -0.22 4.53
C GLY A 33 2.98 -0.02 3.90
N PHE A 34 1.97 0.36 4.66
CA PHE A 34 0.66 0.73 4.13
C PHE A 34 0.77 1.96 3.22
N ARG A 35 -0.02 1.95 2.16
CA ARG A 35 -0.17 3.06 1.22
C ARG A 35 -1.59 3.57 1.26
N SER A 36 -1.74 4.86 1.51
CA SER A 36 -3.06 5.47 1.58
C SER A 36 -3.73 5.52 0.22
N ASP A 37 -5.03 5.30 0.24
CA ASP A 37 -5.87 5.48 -0.93
C ASP A 37 -6.40 6.92 -0.99
N LYS A 38 -6.53 7.45 -2.22
CA LYS A 38 -7.18 8.73 -2.50
C LYS A 38 -8.43 8.50 -3.34
N ALA A 39 -9.56 9.00 -2.86
CA ALA A 39 -10.78 9.00 -3.64
C ALA A 39 -10.65 9.95 -4.83
N VAL A 40 -10.89 9.44 -6.04
CA VAL A 40 -10.90 10.23 -7.27
C VAL A 40 -12.32 10.39 -7.75
N PHE A 41 -12.78 11.64 -7.80
CA PHE A 41 -14.11 12.00 -8.27
C PHE A 41 -14.03 12.56 -9.69
N ARG A 42 -15.03 12.24 -10.50
CA ARG A 42 -15.23 12.85 -11.81
C ARG A 42 -16.60 13.47 -11.84
N GLN A 43 -16.66 14.70 -12.28
CA GLN A 43 -17.91 15.36 -12.58
C GLN A 43 -18.27 15.02 -14.05
N GLU A 44 -19.35 14.30 -14.26
CA GLU A 44 -19.90 14.12 -15.60
C GLU A 44 -21.07 15.08 -15.82
N LEU A 45 -20.96 15.83 -16.91
CA LEU A 45 -22.06 16.59 -17.47
C LEU A 45 -22.94 15.61 -18.23
N ALA A 46 -24.24 15.61 -17.95
CA ALA A 46 -25.18 14.83 -18.73
C ALA A 46 -25.02 15.12 -20.23
N LYS A 47 -25.12 14.08 -21.07
CA LYS A 47 -24.91 14.14 -22.52
C LYS A 47 -25.81 15.15 -23.28
N ALA A 48 -26.62 15.90 -22.57
CA ALA A 48 -27.45 17.00 -23.11
C ALA A 48 -26.60 18.11 -23.77
N VAL A 49 -25.30 18.24 -23.38
CA VAL A 49 -24.38 19.23 -24.00
C VAL A 49 -24.17 18.98 -25.50
N GLN A 50 -24.25 17.74 -25.95
CA GLN A 50 -24.07 17.39 -27.37
C GLN A 50 -25.28 17.80 -28.26
N ARG A 51 -26.42 18.15 -27.64
CA ARG A 51 -27.64 18.59 -28.35
C ARG A 51 -27.90 20.11 -28.28
N GLY A 52 -26.95 20.89 -27.72
CA GLY A 52 -27.14 22.34 -27.58
C GLY A 52 -28.11 22.74 -26.45
N GLU A 53 -28.54 21.80 -25.61
CA GLU A 53 -29.36 22.05 -24.44
C GLU A 53 -28.50 22.46 -23.23
N THR A 54 -28.97 23.40 -22.44
CA THR A 54 -28.27 23.80 -21.19
C THR A 54 -28.22 22.63 -20.23
N PRO A 55 -27.03 22.12 -19.84
CA PRO A 55 -26.95 20.95 -18.99
C PRO A 55 -27.45 21.30 -17.59
N SER A 56 -28.62 20.81 -17.23
CA SER A 56 -29.24 21.04 -15.91
C SER A 56 -28.81 20.01 -14.86
N LEU A 57 -28.05 18.98 -15.26
CA LEU A 57 -27.65 17.90 -14.37
C LEU A 57 -26.15 17.69 -14.36
N ARG A 58 -25.60 17.79 -13.14
CA ARG A 58 -24.21 17.39 -12.82
C ARG A 58 -24.26 16.23 -11.84
N TYR A 59 -23.63 15.13 -12.18
CA TYR A 59 -23.51 13.98 -11.31
C TYR A 59 -22.06 13.87 -10.82
N ALA A 60 -21.89 13.63 -9.52
CA ALA A 60 -20.61 13.20 -8.98
C ALA A 60 -20.51 11.69 -9.19
N LEU A 61 -19.58 11.26 -10.05
CA LEU A 61 -19.26 9.86 -10.20
C LEU A 61 -18.00 9.54 -9.41
N VAL A 62 -18.13 8.58 -8.52
CA VAL A 62 -16.96 7.95 -7.89
C VAL A 62 -16.34 7.03 -8.94
N ARG A 63 -15.09 7.28 -9.30
CA ARG A 63 -14.44 6.47 -10.32
C ARG A 63 -13.66 5.32 -9.72
N ASN A 64 -12.73 5.60 -8.81
CA ASN A 64 -11.91 4.60 -8.10
C ASN A 64 -11.14 5.27 -6.96
N ALA A 65 -10.63 4.48 -6.03
CA ALA A 65 -9.52 4.87 -5.19
C ALA A 65 -8.20 4.69 -5.97
N VAL A 66 -7.28 5.62 -5.81
CA VAL A 66 -5.93 5.56 -6.38
C VAL A 66 -4.94 5.53 -5.23
N VAL A 67 -4.04 4.54 -5.26
CA VAL A 67 -2.99 4.39 -4.24
C VAL A 67 -1.99 5.54 -4.33
N ASP A 68 -1.68 6.17 -3.20
CA ASP A 68 -0.63 7.17 -3.09
C ASP A 68 0.73 6.50 -2.87
N PHE A 69 1.60 6.55 -3.88
CA PHE A 69 2.93 5.91 -3.83
C PHE A 69 4.02 6.78 -3.19
N ARG A 70 3.73 7.96 -2.69
CA ARG A 70 4.72 8.81 -2.02
C ARG A 70 5.25 8.14 -0.77
N ALA A 71 6.55 8.29 -0.49
CA ALA A 71 7.14 7.78 0.73
C ALA A 71 6.47 8.41 1.96
N GLY A 72 6.25 7.58 2.98
CA GLY A 72 5.85 8.04 4.32
C GLY A 72 7.08 8.38 5.15
N ASP A 73 6.83 8.90 6.35
CA ASP A 73 7.89 9.20 7.32
C ASP A 73 8.58 7.91 7.79
N LEU A 74 9.90 8.00 7.94
CA LEU A 74 10.71 6.90 8.45
C LEU A 74 10.87 7.04 9.96
N THR A 75 10.40 6.03 10.70
CA THR A 75 10.52 5.98 12.15
C THR A 75 11.59 4.95 12.55
N PRO A 76 12.65 5.36 13.26
CA PRO A 76 13.64 4.42 13.78
C PRO A 76 13.00 3.49 14.82
N THR A 77 13.08 2.18 14.60
CA THR A 77 12.51 1.17 15.52
C THR A 77 13.54 0.61 16.49
N GLY A 78 14.84 0.78 16.20
CA GLY A 78 15.94 0.19 16.98
C GLY A 78 16.10 -1.32 16.77
N ARG A 79 15.28 -1.97 15.95
CA ARG A 79 15.42 -3.41 15.66
C ARG A 79 16.38 -3.62 14.48
N PRO A 80 17.36 -4.54 14.60
CA PRO A 80 18.39 -4.73 13.57
C PRO A 80 17.85 -5.35 12.26
N LEU A 81 16.68 -5.99 12.32
CA LEU A 81 16.04 -6.61 11.17
C LEU A 81 14.97 -5.74 10.50
N ASP A 82 14.67 -4.57 11.06
CA ASP A 82 13.73 -3.66 10.41
C ASP A 82 14.44 -2.87 9.32
N VAL A 83 13.87 -2.92 8.13
CA VAL A 83 14.39 -2.22 6.95
C VAL A 83 13.33 -1.35 6.32
N ALA A 84 13.73 -0.20 5.81
CA ALA A 84 12.86 0.71 5.09
C ALA A 84 13.48 1.09 3.74
N LEU A 85 12.64 1.15 2.71
CA LEU A 85 13.04 1.59 1.37
C LEU A 85 13.00 3.12 1.29
N ARG A 86 14.08 3.73 0.82
CA ARG A 86 14.23 5.19 0.75
C ARG A 86 13.63 5.80 -0.53
N THR A 87 13.51 5.01 -1.59
CA THR A 87 13.02 5.45 -2.91
C THR A 87 11.57 5.05 -3.13
N ASP A 88 10.80 5.87 -3.82
CA ASP A 88 9.35 5.69 -4.01
C ASP A 88 8.97 4.57 -4.98
N ASP A 89 9.90 4.12 -5.80
CA ASP A 89 9.72 3.16 -6.88
C ASP A 89 10.24 1.76 -6.57
N THR A 90 10.80 1.53 -5.36
CA THR A 90 11.34 0.24 -4.95
C THR A 90 10.40 -0.53 -4.04
N PHE A 91 10.46 -1.86 -4.11
CA PHE A 91 9.64 -2.77 -3.33
C PHE A 91 10.44 -4.01 -2.91
N PHE A 92 10.11 -4.57 -1.78
CA PHE A 92 10.50 -5.92 -1.43
C PHE A 92 9.65 -6.92 -2.22
N VAL A 93 10.25 -8.03 -2.60
CA VAL A 93 9.54 -9.13 -3.25
C VAL A 93 9.30 -10.22 -2.22
N VAL A 94 8.07 -10.71 -2.17
CA VAL A 94 7.66 -11.78 -1.26
C VAL A 94 6.96 -12.89 -2.04
N ARG A 95 7.01 -14.11 -1.51
CA ARG A 95 6.35 -15.26 -2.13
C ARG A 95 5.08 -15.62 -1.37
N THR A 96 3.95 -15.35 -1.97
CA THR A 96 2.64 -15.76 -1.46
C THR A 96 2.18 -17.07 -2.10
N ARG A 97 1.04 -17.61 -1.64
CA ARG A 97 0.41 -18.79 -2.23
C ARG A 97 0.01 -18.58 -3.70
N ASP A 98 -0.35 -17.34 -4.05
CA ASP A 98 -0.78 -16.95 -5.41
C ASP A 98 0.39 -16.51 -6.30
N GLY A 99 1.63 -16.65 -5.83
CA GLY A 99 2.84 -16.25 -6.55
C GLY A 99 3.59 -15.10 -5.90
N GLU A 100 4.42 -14.41 -6.69
CA GLU A 100 5.21 -13.29 -6.21
C GLU A 100 4.36 -12.04 -6.05
N ARG A 101 4.59 -11.32 -4.96
CA ARG A 101 3.94 -10.04 -4.64
C ARG A 101 4.99 -9.03 -4.22
N TYR A 102 4.60 -7.76 -4.28
CA TYR A 102 5.45 -6.63 -3.91
C TYR A 102 4.91 -5.97 -2.65
N THR A 103 5.82 -5.64 -1.72
CA THR A 103 5.46 -5.00 -0.46
C THR A 103 6.48 -3.94 -0.07
N ARG A 104 6.09 -3.01 0.77
CA ARG A 104 7.00 -2.08 1.46
C ARG A 104 7.12 -2.34 2.96
N ALA A 105 6.40 -3.31 3.46
CA ALA A 105 6.56 -3.75 4.84
C ALA A 105 8.00 -4.29 5.02
N GLY A 106 8.74 -3.72 5.94
CA GLY A 106 10.14 -4.05 6.20
C GLY A 106 10.39 -4.58 7.60
N GLY A 107 9.34 -4.98 8.32
CA GLY A 107 9.47 -5.69 9.59
C GLY A 107 9.82 -7.15 9.32
N VAL A 108 11.11 -7.46 9.27
CA VAL A 108 11.60 -8.81 8.97
C VAL A 108 11.71 -9.64 10.25
N GLN A 109 11.33 -10.91 10.16
CA GLN A 109 11.49 -11.91 11.20
C GLN A 109 12.24 -13.13 10.64
N ILE A 110 12.93 -13.86 11.52
CA ILE A 110 13.58 -15.11 11.16
C ILE A 110 12.67 -16.25 11.62
N SER A 111 12.25 -17.09 10.68
CA SER A 111 11.47 -18.28 10.97
C SER A 111 12.35 -19.40 11.52
N SER A 112 11.74 -20.45 12.08
CA SER A 112 12.44 -21.62 12.64
C SER A 112 13.30 -22.38 11.63
N ASP A 113 13.05 -22.23 10.33
CA ASP A 113 13.84 -22.80 9.24
C ASP A 113 14.95 -21.87 8.72
N GLY A 114 15.17 -20.74 9.40
CA GLY A 114 16.12 -19.68 9.01
C GLY A 114 15.62 -18.74 7.93
N SER A 115 14.41 -18.92 7.39
CA SER A 115 13.87 -18.04 6.35
C SER A 115 13.54 -16.66 6.91
N LEU A 116 13.83 -15.62 6.13
CA LEU A 116 13.42 -14.26 6.43
C LEU A 116 11.97 -14.07 5.99
N THR A 117 11.09 -13.77 6.94
CA THR A 117 9.65 -13.69 6.71
C THR A 117 9.05 -12.38 7.22
N MET A 118 7.89 -12.03 6.69
CA MET A 118 7.01 -11.03 7.28
C MET A 118 6.38 -11.57 8.57
N ALA A 119 5.64 -10.73 9.29
CA ALA A 119 4.94 -11.11 10.52
C ALA A 119 3.86 -12.19 10.30
N ASP A 120 3.32 -12.29 9.10
CA ASP A 120 2.35 -13.31 8.68
C ASP A 120 2.99 -14.64 8.20
N GLY A 121 4.32 -14.74 8.27
CA GLY A 121 5.08 -15.89 7.81
C GLY A 121 5.39 -15.91 6.31
N THR A 122 5.00 -14.89 5.55
CA THR A 122 5.30 -14.80 4.11
C THR A 122 6.80 -14.55 3.87
N PRO A 123 7.52 -15.43 3.12
CA PRO A 123 8.94 -15.29 2.95
C PRO A 123 9.34 -14.18 1.95
N TYR A 124 10.42 -13.48 2.29
CA TYR A 124 11.07 -12.53 1.38
C TYR A 124 11.94 -13.25 0.34
N LEU A 125 11.96 -12.70 -0.86
CA LEU A 125 12.79 -13.18 -1.96
C LEU A 125 13.98 -12.27 -2.18
N GLY A 126 15.13 -12.88 -2.40
CA GLY A 126 16.35 -12.20 -2.82
C GLY A 126 16.34 -11.79 -4.30
N PRO A 127 17.44 -11.18 -4.78
CA PRO A 127 17.59 -10.79 -6.18
C PRO A 127 17.50 -11.96 -7.16
N ASP A 128 17.87 -13.15 -6.70
CA ASP A 128 17.81 -14.41 -7.46
C ASP A 128 16.43 -15.08 -7.43
N ARG A 129 15.42 -14.39 -6.88
CA ARG A 129 14.04 -14.90 -6.70
C ARG A 129 13.93 -16.14 -5.80
N LYS A 130 14.98 -16.42 -5.00
CA LYS A 130 14.96 -17.46 -3.98
C LYS A 130 14.60 -16.90 -2.62
N ILE A 131 14.09 -17.77 -1.75
CA ILE A 131 13.77 -17.40 -0.37
C ILE A 131 15.07 -16.98 0.34
N MET A 132 15.08 -15.80 0.91
CA MET A 132 16.21 -15.32 1.70
C MET A 132 16.28 -16.12 3.01
N LYS A 133 17.47 -16.62 3.34
CA LYS A 133 17.72 -17.36 4.57
C LYS A 133 18.90 -16.75 5.34
N ALA A 134 18.74 -16.68 6.64
CA ALA A 134 19.86 -16.44 7.56
C ALA A 134 20.45 -17.78 7.99
N PRO A 135 21.78 -17.87 8.24
CA PRO A 135 22.38 -19.07 8.83
C PRO A 135 21.73 -19.36 10.20
N MET A 136 21.39 -20.61 10.46
CA MET A 136 20.72 -21.00 11.72
C MET A 136 21.62 -20.90 12.96
N GLU A 137 22.94 -20.85 12.75
CA GLU A 137 23.96 -20.71 13.81
C GLU A 137 24.36 -19.25 14.08
N ALA A 138 23.70 -18.29 13.40
CA ALA A 138 24.02 -16.87 13.55
C ALA A 138 23.62 -16.34 14.91
N GLY A 139 24.57 -15.77 15.64
CA GLY A 139 24.32 -15.11 16.91
C GLY A 139 23.59 -13.79 16.75
N THR A 140 23.99 -12.98 15.76
CA THR A 140 23.40 -11.66 15.45
C THR A 140 23.21 -11.49 13.97
N VAL A 141 21.99 -11.20 13.56
CA VAL A 141 21.63 -10.92 12.17
C VAL A 141 21.12 -9.50 12.04
N ALA A 142 21.68 -8.74 11.13
CA ALA A 142 21.30 -7.35 10.88
C ALA A 142 21.36 -7.01 9.39
N PHE A 143 20.69 -5.93 8.98
CA PHE A 143 20.85 -5.39 7.64
C PHE A 143 21.85 -4.22 7.64
N SER A 144 22.75 -4.22 6.66
CA SER A 144 23.61 -3.06 6.39
C SER A 144 22.83 -1.92 5.74
N LYS A 145 23.41 -0.72 5.71
CA LYS A 145 22.84 0.44 5.01
C LYS A 145 22.63 0.20 3.51
N ASP A 146 23.39 -0.75 2.96
CA ASP A 146 23.31 -1.12 1.52
C ASP A 146 22.33 -2.28 1.26
N GLY A 147 21.57 -2.70 2.28
CA GLY A 147 20.57 -3.78 2.18
C GLY A 147 21.16 -5.19 2.16
N ARG A 148 22.42 -5.36 2.53
CA ARG A 148 23.04 -6.69 2.67
C ARG A 148 22.77 -7.26 4.05
N LEU A 149 22.52 -8.55 4.13
CA LEU A 149 22.43 -9.26 5.39
C LEU A 149 23.82 -9.41 6.00
N ILE A 150 24.01 -8.92 7.20
CA ILE A 150 25.25 -9.07 7.98
C ILE A 150 24.95 -10.12 9.06
N VAL A 151 25.86 -11.08 9.18
CA VAL A 151 25.78 -12.14 10.19
C VAL A 151 27.03 -12.03 11.06
N ASP A 152 26.83 -11.97 12.39
CA ASP A 152 27.91 -11.86 13.39
C ASP A 152 28.91 -10.74 13.13
N GLY A 153 28.47 -9.65 12.49
CA GLY A 153 29.28 -8.44 12.27
C GLY A 153 30.19 -8.48 11.04
N VAL A 154 30.06 -9.50 10.18
CA VAL A 154 30.83 -9.67 8.94
C VAL A 154 29.95 -9.51 7.70
#